data_d711c1af94dee7245d7aa933ba05551e
#
_entry.id   d711c1af94dee7245d7aa933ba05551e
#
_cell.length_a   1.000
_cell.length_b   1.000
_cell.length_c   1.000
_cell.angle_alpha   90.00
_cell.angle_beta   90.00
_cell.angle_gamma   90.00
#
_symmetry.space_group_name_H-M   'P 1'
#
loop_
_entity.id
_entity.type
_entity.pdbx_description
1 polymer ?
#
loop_
_entity_poly.entity_id
_entity_poly.type
_entity_poly.pdbx_seq_one_letter_code
_entity_poly.pdbx_strand_id
1 'polypeptide(L)'
;MHLKDLKSKNPQELLKIAEDLEIENAGTLRKQDMIFAILKQMAMNNDAIYGEGVLEILQDGFGFLRSPDANYLPGPDDIYVSPGQIKKNSLRTGDTVEGEMRAPRESERYFAITKIDKINFEEAEKTKQRINFDNLTPLYPEEKLTMEIDDPTIKDSTNRVMDLIAPLGKGQRALIVAPPRT
;
A
#
# COMPACT_ATOMS: atom_id res chain seq x y z
N MET A 1 10.45 6.63 13.48
CA MET A 1 9.06 6.20 13.83
C MET A 1 8.27 5.96 12.57
N HIS A 2 7.42 4.91 12.51
CA HIS A 2 6.61 4.64 11.31
C HIS A 2 5.23 5.30 11.41
N LEU A 3 4.77 5.90 10.30
CA LEU A 3 3.43 6.47 10.18
C LEU A 3 2.33 5.44 10.48
N LYS A 4 2.54 4.19 10.09
CA LYS A 4 1.62 3.07 10.33
C LYS A 4 1.39 2.82 11.83
N ASP A 5 2.46 2.91 12.64
CA ASP A 5 2.36 2.72 14.08
C ASP A 5 1.51 3.81 14.73
N LEU A 6 1.61 5.06 14.24
CA LEU A 6 0.76 6.16 14.71
C LEU A 6 -0.71 5.95 14.31
N LYS A 7 -0.96 5.50 13.08
CA LYS A 7 -2.33 5.24 12.60
C LYS A 7 -3.04 4.13 13.38
N SER A 8 -2.29 3.11 13.83
CA SER A 8 -2.84 2.00 14.63
C SER A 8 -3.21 2.37 16.06
N LYS A 9 -2.66 3.49 16.59
CA LYS A 9 -2.89 3.92 17.98
C LYS A 9 -4.28 4.48 18.22
N ASN A 10 -4.77 4.31 19.47
CA ASN A 10 -6.00 4.92 19.94
C ASN A 10 -5.85 6.44 20.07
N PRO A 11 -6.96 7.23 19.96
CA PRO A 11 -6.91 8.68 20.15
C PRO A 11 -6.30 9.11 21.50
N GLN A 12 -6.53 8.33 22.57
CA GLN A 12 -5.96 8.59 23.90
C GLN A 12 -4.45 8.40 23.95
N GLU A 13 -3.92 7.41 23.23
CA GLU A 13 -2.47 7.17 23.14
C GLU A 13 -1.79 8.24 22.27
N LEU A 14 -2.46 8.67 21.20
CA LEU A 14 -1.97 9.77 20.37
C LEU A 14 -1.96 11.09 21.16
N LEU A 15 -2.96 11.33 21.99
CA LEU A 15 -3.01 12.52 22.84
C LEU A 15 -1.83 12.57 23.79
N LYS A 16 -1.49 11.46 24.46
CA LYS A 16 -0.31 11.37 25.33
C LYS A 16 0.98 11.70 24.57
N ILE A 17 1.17 11.12 23.37
CA ILE A 17 2.34 11.40 22.55
C ILE A 17 2.39 12.88 22.12
N ALA A 18 1.24 13.47 21.83
CA ALA A 18 1.15 14.88 21.46
C ALA A 18 1.46 15.79 22.65
N GLU A 19 1.01 15.44 23.87
CA GLU A 19 1.37 16.14 25.11
C GLU A 19 2.86 16.03 25.43
N ASP A 20 3.45 14.83 25.29
CA ASP A 20 4.89 14.60 25.49
C ASP A 20 5.75 15.43 24.51
N LEU A 21 5.21 15.71 23.34
CA LEU A 21 5.83 16.55 22.30
C LEU A 21 5.47 18.04 22.41
N GLU A 22 4.79 18.45 23.50
CA GLU A 22 4.40 19.84 23.78
C GLU A 22 3.53 20.47 22.66
N ILE A 23 2.66 19.65 22.00
CA ILE A 23 1.76 20.15 20.96
C ILE A 23 0.56 20.87 21.60
N GLU A 24 0.42 22.16 21.34
CA GLU A 24 -0.69 22.96 21.86
C GLU A 24 -2.04 22.49 21.28
N ASN A 25 -3.07 22.49 22.15
CA ASN A 25 -4.46 22.17 21.78
C ASN A 25 -4.68 20.76 21.17
N ALA A 26 -3.80 19.80 21.45
CA ALA A 26 -3.88 18.45 20.90
C ALA A 26 -5.24 17.77 21.11
N GLY A 27 -5.90 18.01 22.28
CA GLY A 27 -7.20 17.45 22.61
C GLY A 27 -8.38 17.91 21.74
N THR A 28 -8.23 18.99 20.96
CA THR A 28 -9.28 19.50 20.07
C THR A 28 -9.11 19.05 18.62
N LEU A 29 -7.97 18.45 18.30
CA LEU A 29 -7.64 18.00 16.95
C LEU A 29 -8.34 16.68 16.60
N ARG A 30 -8.71 16.54 15.32
CA ARG A 30 -9.14 15.24 14.79
C ARG A 30 -7.93 14.28 14.74
N LYS A 31 -8.19 12.98 14.78
CA LYS A 31 -7.13 11.95 14.77
C LYS A 31 -6.08 12.20 13.64
N GLN A 32 -6.52 12.52 12.45
CA GLN A 32 -5.63 12.78 11.30
C GLN A 32 -4.78 14.04 11.51
N ASP A 33 -5.38 15.13 11.98
CA ASP A 33 -4.69 16.39 12.24
C ASP A 33 -3.67 16.22 13.38
N MET A 34 -4.01 15.42 14.39
CA MET A 34 -3.12 15.08 15.51
C MET A 34 -1.90 14.28 15.02
N ILE A 35 -2.09 13.26 14.19
CA ILE A 35 -0.99 12.49 13.58
C ILE A 35 -0.09 13.42 12.77
N PHE A 36 -0.69 14.32 11.97
CA PHE A 36 0.07 15.27 11.17
C PHE A 36 0.90 16.22 12.05
N ALA A 37 0.33 16.74 13.14
CA ALA A 37 1.03 17.60 14.09
C ALA A 37 2.19 16.86 14.80
N ILE A 38 1.96 15.62 15.22
CA ILE A 38 3.00 14.76 15.84
C ILE A 38 4.16 14.57 14.85
N LEU A 39 3.88 14.18 13.62
CA LEU A 39 4.92 13.97 12.60
C LEU A 39 5.68 15.25 12.27
N LYS A 40 4.99 16.39 12.23
CA LYS A 40 5.61 17.69 12.00
C LYS A 40 6.58 18.05 13.13
N GLN A 41 6.17 17.83 14.37
CA GLN A 41 7.01 18.10 15.55
C GLN A 41 8.23 17.16 15.61
N MET A 42 8.04 15.88 15.31
CA MET A 42 9.15 14.92 15.22
C MET A 42 10.16 15.31 14.12
N ALA A 43 9.68 15.75 12.98
CA ALA A 43 10.55 16.23 11.90
C ALA A 43 11.35 17.48 12.30
N MET A 44 10.80 18.37 13.14
CA MET A 44 11.51 19.53 13.69
C MET A 44 12.62 19.10 14.66
N ASN A 45 12.42 17.98 15.36
CA ASN A 45 13.40 17.39 16.27
C ASN A 45 14.48 16.55 15.53
N ASN A 46 14.47 16.55 14.19
CA ASN A 46 15.33 15.72 13.33
C ASN A 46 15.18 14.21 13.52
N ASP A 47 14.05 13.75 14.02
CA ASP A 47 13.73 12.34 14.08
C ASP A 47 13.41 11.78 12.70
N ALA A 48 13.99 10.61 12.37
CA ALA A 48 13.69 9.94 11.11
C ALA A 48 12.24 9.43 11.11
N ILE A 49 11.48 9.86 10.13
CA ILE A 49 10.08 9.45 9.93
C ILE A 49 10.01 8.54 8.72
N TYR A 50 9.34 7.40 8.88
CA TYR A 50 9.14 6.43 7.82
C TYR A 50 7.68 6.33 7.44
N GLY A 51 7.43 6.24 6.14
CA GLY A 51 6.10 6.05 5.59
C GLY A 51 6.06 4.93 4.57
N GLU A 52 4.89 4.31 4.45
CA GLU A 52 4.61 3.29 3.43
C GLU A 52 3.29 3.61 2.74
N GLY A 53 3.15 3.17 1.50
CA GLY A 53 1.92 3.29 0.74
C GLY A 53 2.05 2.73 -0.67
N VAL A 54 0.93 2.68 -1.36
CA VAL A 54 0.88 2.25 -2.76
C VAL A 54 0.98 3.46 -3.68
N LEU A 55 1.93 3.42 -4.60
CA LEU A 55 2.22 4.54 -5.49
C LEU A 55 1.15 4.69 -6.57
N GLU A 56 0.61 5.88 -6.71
CA GLU A 56 -0.15 6.34 -7.85
C GLU A 56 0.63 7.45 -8.56
N ILE A 57 0.99 7.24 -9.82
CA ILE A 57 1.70 8.24 -10.64
C ILE A 57 0.66 9.00 -11.44
N LEU A 58 0.70 10.33 -11.35
CA LEU A 58 -0.18 11.24 -12.08
C LEU A 58 0.41 11.60 -13.45
N GLN A 59 -0.42 12.19 -14.32
CA GLN A 59 -0.04 12.56 -15.69
C GLN A 59 1.16 13.52 -15.75
N ASP A 60 1.32 14.35 -14.73
CA ASP A 60 2.43 15.31 -14.61
C ASP A 60 3.77 14.63 -14.22
N GLY A 61 3.79 13.31 -14.03
CA GLY A 61 5.00 12.54 -13.75
C GLY A 61 5.46 12.51 -12.30
N PHE A 62 4.76 13.17 -11.37
CA PHE A 62 4.92 12.97 -9.93
C PHE A 62 3.88 11.96 -9.42
N GLY A 63 4.02 11.51 -8.18
CA GLY A 63 3.08 10.55 -7.61
C GLY A 63 2.79 10.79 -6.14
N PHE A 64 1.82 10.02 -5.64
CA PHE A 64 1.47 9.96 -4.23
C PHE A 64 1.46 8.51 -3.74
N LEU A 65 1.93 8.29 -2.53
CA LEU A 65 1.72 7.04 -1.83
C LEU A 65 0.36 7.08 -1.14
N ARG A 66 -0.55 6.23 -1.61
CA ARG A 66 -1.91 6.10 -1.09
C ARG A 66 -1.97 5.08 0.04
N SER A 67 -2.80 5.37 1.03
CA SER A 67 -2.99 4.46 2.17
C SER A 67 -4.09 3.44 1.88
N PRO A 68 -3.88 2.14 2.20
CA PRO A 68 -4.95 1.14 2.16
C PRO A 68 -6.09 1.46 3.15
N ASP A 69 -5.80 2.16 4.26
CA ASP A 69 -6.80 2.55 5.26
C ASP A 69 -7.86 3.52 4.69
N ALA A 70 -7.47 4.28 3.65
CA ALA A 70 -8.36 5.20 2.93
C ALA A 70 -8.91 4.57 1.63
N ASN A 71 -8.85 3.25 1.46
CA ASN A 71 -9.20 2.55 0.22
C ASN A 71 -8.49 3.13 -1.01
N TYR A 72 -7.26 3.59 -0.83
CA TYR A 72 -6.41 4.23 -1.87
C TYR A 72 -6.99 5.52 -2.45
N LEU A 73 -7.99 6.11 -1.80
CA LEU A 73 -8.55 7.41 -2.19
C LEU A 73 -7.61 8.55 -1.80
N PRO A 74 -7.61 9.67 -2.56
CA PRO A 74 -6.84 10.85 -2.23
C PRO A 74 -7.16 11.37 -0.83
N GLY A 75 -6.12 11.63 -0.03
CA GLY A 75 -6.26 12.09 1.35
C GLY A 75 -5.18 13.10 1.75
N PRO A 76 -5.38 13.80 2.87
CA PRO A 76 -4.41 14.77 3.38
C PRO A 76 -3.12 14.13 3.91
N ASP A 77 -3.15 12.85 4.19
CA ASP A 77 -2.04 12.04 4.71
C ASP A 77 -1.27 11.28 3.61
N ASP A 78 -1.52 11.61 2.34
CA ASP A 78 -0.76 11.08 1.21
C ASP A 78 0.68 11.61 1.24
N ILE A 79 1.62 10.77 0.80
CA ILE A 79 3.04 11.11 0.76
C ILE A 79 3.44 11.41 -0.68
N TYR A 80 3.97 12.59 -0.92
CA TYR A 80 4.42 13.02 -2.23
C TYR A 80 5.69 12.29 -2.65
N VAL A 81 5.72 11.84 -3.90
CA VAL A 81 6.87 11.23 -4.55
C VAL A 81 7.29 12.05 -5.77
N SER A 82 8.51 12.57 -5.76
CA SER A 82 9.01 13.41 -6.85
C SER A 82 9.27 12.62 -8.13
N PRO A 83 9.18 13.25 -9.32
CA PRO A 83 9.53 12.61 -10.58
C PRO A 83 10.96 12.06 -10.61
N GLY A 84 11.88 12.71 -9.92
CA GLY A 84 13.27 12.26 -9.78
C GLY A 84 13.37 10.91 -9.06
N GLN A 85 12.62 10.72 -7.98
CA GLN A 85 12.57 9.45 -7.23
C GLN A 85 11.92 8.33 -8.07
N ILE A 86 10.85 8.67 -8.79
CA ILE A 86 10.15 7.73 -9.67
C ILE A 86 11.10 7.20 -10.76
N LYS A 87 11.81 8.10 -11.44
CA LYS A 87 12.77 7.74 -12.51
C LYS A 87 13.98 6.98 -11.95
N LYS A 88 14.57 7.45 -10.85
CA LYS A 88 15.78 6.85 -10.25
C LYS A 88 15.55 5.39 -9.84
N ASN A 89 14.38 5.08 -9.32
CA ASN A 89 14.05 3.75 -8.80
C ASN A 89 13.14 2.95 -9.74
N SER A 90 12.87 3.43 -10.95
CA SER A 90 11.99 2.78 -11.94
C SER A 90 10.64 2.39 -11.36
N LEU A 91 10.04 3.29 -10.57
CA LEU A 91 8.77 3.06 -9.90
C LEU A 91 7.61 3.06 -10.89
N ARG A 92 6.58 2.29 -10.55
CA ARG A 92 5.35 2.17 -11.35
C ARG A 92 4.13 2.35 -10.45
N THR A 93 3.03 2.80 -11.05
CA THR A 93 1.74 2.81 -10.36
C THR A 93 1.39 1.40 -9.88
N GLY A 94 0.99 1.28 -8.61
CA GLY A 94 0.71 0.02 -7.94
C GLY A 94 1.89 -0.53 -7.13
N ASP A 95 3.10 0.04 -7.21
CA ASP A 95 4.21 -0.36 -6.36
C ASP A 95 3.96 0.04 -4.90
N THR A 96 4.16 -0.89 -3.99
CA THR A 96 4.22 -0.59 -2.55
C THR A 96 5.61 -0.05 -2.22
N VAL A 97 5.68 1.17 -1.73
CA VAL A 97 6.94 1.87 -1.45
C VAL A 97 7.03 2.17 0.03
N GLU A 98 8.17 1.86 0.63
CA GLU A 98 8.51 2.19 2.01
C GLU A 98 9.82 3.00 2.03
N GLY A 99 9.85 4.07 2.83
CA GLY A 99 11.04 4.87 2.93
C GLY A 99 10.94 6.03 3.91
N GLU A 100 12.03 6.76 4.02
CA GLU A 100 12.15 7.95 4.85
C GLU A 100 11.44 9.14 4.20
N MET A 101 10.70 9.88 5.02
CA MET A 101 9.98 11.07 4.58
C MET A 101 10.35 12.30 5.40
N ARG A 102 10.17 13.46 4.80
CA ARG A 102 10.34 14.77 5.45
C ARG A 102 9.02 15.48 5.62
N ALA A 103 8.96 16.36 6.59
CA ALA A 103 7.83 17.28 6.75
C ALA A 103 7.66 18.19 5.54
N PRO A 104 6.41 18.65 5.29
CA PRO A 104 6.13 19.65 4.29
C PRO A 104 6.82 20.99 4.65
N ARG A 105 7.33 21.69 3.64
CA ARG A 105 7.84 23.07 3.75
C ARG A 105 6.66 24.03 3.81
N GLU A 106 6.93 25.33 4.06
CA GLU A 106 5.90 26.37 4.21
C GLU A 106 4.89 26.44 3.04
N SER A 107 5.33 26.10 1.81
CA SER A 107 4.50 26.10 0.60
C SER A 107 3.93 24.73 0.23
N GLU A 108 4.30 23.69 0.94
CA GLU A 108 3.92 22.30 0.65
C GLU A 108 2.79 21.84 1.58
N ARG A 109 1.90 20.99 1.07
CA ARG A 109 0.80 20.41 1.87
C ARG A 109 1.08 18.99 2.35
N TYR A 110 1.92 18.27 1.64
CA TYR A 110 2.13 16.83 1.85
C TYR A 110 3.53 16.55 2.36
N PHE A 111 3.65 15.49 3.15
CA PHE A 111 4.96 14.91 3.42
C PHE A 111 5.58 14.44 2.11
N ALA A 112 6.90 14.50 2.00
CA ALA A 112 7.60 14.09 0.79
C ALA A 112 8.61 13.00 1.11
N ILE A 113 8.62 11.93 0.29
CA ILE A 113 9.62 10.88 0.43
C ILE A 113 10.99 11.41 0.00
N THR A 114 11.99 11.19 0.85
CA THR A 114 13.38 11.61 0.61
C THR A 114 14.25 10.45 0.16
N LYS A 115 14.07 9.30 0.79
CA LYS A 115 14.82 8.08 0.50
C LYS A 115 13.87 6.90 0.45
N ILE A 116 14.01 6.07 -0.56
CA ILE A 116 13.25 4.85 -0.71
C ILE A 116 14.13 3.69 -0.27
N ASP A 117 13.65 2.93 0.71
CA ASP A 117 14.37 1.79 1.27
C ASP A 117 13.87 0.48 0.66
N LYS A 118 12.52 0.32 0.54
CA LYS A 118 11.94 -0.89 -0.04
C LYS A 118 10.89 -0.58 -1.10
N ILE A 119 10.82 -1.47 -2.09
CA ILE A 119 9.82 -1.46 -3.16
C ILE A 119 9.26 -2.88 -3.26
N ASN A 120 7.93 -3.04 -3.10
CA ASN A 120 7.26 -4.34 -3.08
C ASN A 120 7.89 -5.34 -2.09
N PHE A 121 8.25 -4.84 -0.89
CA PHE A 121 8.85 -5.59 0.21
C PHE A 121 10.29 -6.05 -0.01
N GLU A 122 10.90 -5.70 -1.14
CA GLU A 122 12.30 -5.96 -1.46
C GLU A 122 13.13 -4.67 -1.41
N GLU A 123 14.46 -4.80 -1.25
CA GLU A 123 15.38 -3.66 -1.30
C GLU A 123 15.28 -2.94 -2.65
N ALA A 124 15.27 -1.61 -2.63
CA ALA A 124 15.06 -0.78 -3.82
C ALA A 124 16.08 -1.06 -4.96
N GLU A 125 17.28 -1.55 -4.63
CA GLU A 125 18.29 -1.88 -5.63
C GLU A 125 17.95 -3.12 -6.46
N LYS A 126 17.33 -4.13 -5.85
CA LYS A 126 16.95 -5.39 -6.52
C LYS A 126 15.81 -5.19 -7.52
N THR A 127 14.96 -4.21 -7.28
CA THR A 127 13.77 -3.97 -8.10
C THR A 127 14.05 -3.23 -9.41
N LYS A 128 15.25 -2.69 -9.62
CA LYS A 128 15.62 -1.95 -10.85
C LYS A 128 15.59 -2.81 -12.12
N GLN A 129 15.78 -4.12 -12.00
CA GLN A 129 15.84 -5.07 -13.13
C GLN A 129 14.50 -5.78 -13.39
N ARG A 130 13.38 -5.23 -12.91
CA ARG A 130 12.06 -5.85 -13.10
C ARG A 130 11.67 -5.90 -14.58
N ILE A 131 11.27 -7.08 -15.03
CA ILE A 131 10.70 -7.28 -16.37
C ILE A 131 9.29 -6.66 -16.40
N ASN A 132 8.96 -5.95 -17.47
CA ASN A 132 7.60 -5.46 -17.68
C ASN A 132 6.66 -6.62 -17.94
N PHE A 133 5.44 -6.53 -17.40
CA PHE A 133 4.40 -7.55 -17.63
C PHE A 133 4.17 -7.82 -19.14
N ASP A 134 4.16 -6.77 -19.96
CA ASP A 134 3.97 -6.87 -21.41
C ASP A 134 5.10 -7.63 -22.13
N ASN A 135 6.27 -7.75 -21.47
CA ASN A 135 7.44 -8.48 -22.02
C ASN A 135 7.50 -9.92 -21.52
N LEU A 136 6.55 -10.35 -20.67
CA LEU A 136 6.49 -11.74 -20.21
C LEU A 136 5.96 -12.63 -21.33
N THR A 137 6.57 -13.81 -21.49
CA THR A 137 6.07 -14.82 -22.42
C THR A 137 4.80 -15.45 -21.85
N PRO A 138 3.65 -15.39 -22.56
CA PRO A 138 2.43 -16.04 -22.09
C PRO A 138 2.61 -17.55 -22.12
N LEU A 139 2.26 -18.21 -21.03
CA LEU A 139 2.27 -19.67 -20.90
C LEU A 139 0.84 -20.18 -20.70
N TYR A 140 0.59 -21.42 -21.14
CA TYR A 140 -0.63 -22.12 -20.76
C TYR A 140 -0.54 -22.50 -19.27
N PRO A 141 -1.68 -22.56 -18.54
CA PRO A 141 -1.69 -22.97 -17.14
C PRO A 141 -1.31 -24.46 -17.05
N GLU A 142 -0.15 -24.73 -16.46
CA GLU A 142 0.38 -26.11 -16.32
C GLU A 142 0.01 -26.73 -14.97
N GLU A 143 -0.26 -25.90 -13.96
CA GLU A 143 -0.60 -26.34 -12.61
C GLU A 143 -2.10 -26.25 -12.37
N LYS A 144 -2.75 -27.38 -12.11
CA LYS A 144 -4.19 -27.45 -11.83
C LYS A 144 -4.52 -26.87 -10.44
N LEU A 145 -5.59 -26.08 -10.38
CA LEU A 145 -6.25 -25.73 -9.12
C LEU A 145 -7.25 -26.83 -8.78
N THR A 146 -6.95 -27.63 -7.76
CA THR A 146 -7.87 -28.66 -7.29
C THR A 146 -8.95 -28.02 -6.44
N MET A 147 -10.19 -28.05 -6.93
CA MET A 147 -11.35 -27.47 -6.26
C MET A 147 -12.02 -28.46 -5.32
N GLU A 148 -11.86 -29.77 -5.58
CA GLU A 148 -12.39 -30.83 -4.75
C GLU A 148 -11.76 -30.79 -3.36
N ILE A 149 -12.60 -30.76 -2.32
CA ILE A 149 -12.18 -30.79 -0.92
C ILE A 149 -12.20 -32.25 -0.46
N ASP A 150 -11.05 -32.75 -0.04
CA ASP A 150 -10.91 -34.13 0.49
C ASP A 150 -11.35 -34.20 1.96
N ASP A 151 -12.63 -33.86 2.22
CA ASP A 151 -13.26 -33.93 3.53
C ASP A 151 -14.56 -34.79 3.41
N PRO A 152 -14.62 -35.96 4.01
CA PRO A 152 -15.77 -36.85 3.92
C PRO A 152 -17.05 -36.26 4.56
N THR A 153 -16.94 -35.23 5.35
CA THR A 153 -18.08 -34.54 5.98
C THR A 153 -18.78 -33.56 5.02
N ILE A 154 -18.06 -33.08 3.98
CA ILE A 154 -18.55 -32.16 2.99
C ILE A 154 -19.11 -32.93 1.79
N LYS A 155 -20.43 -33.02 1.69
CA LYS A 155 -21.11 -33.63 0.55
C LYS A 155 -21.31 -32.64 -0.61
N ASP A 156 -20.25 -31.98 -1.01
CA ASP A 156 -20.30 -31.07 -2.16
C ASP A 156 -19.69 -31.74 -3.40
N SER A 157 -20.57 -32.15 -4.31
CA SER A 157 -20.17 -32.73 -5.60
C SER A 157 -19.88 -31.67 -6.66
N THR A 158 -20.21 -30.41 -6.42
CA THR A 158 -20.06 -29.32 -7.41
C THR A 158 -18.61 -29.10 -7.77
N ASN A 159 -17.75 -29.01 -6.77
CA ASN A 159 -16.31 -28.82 -6.98
C ASN A 159 -15.68 -29.99 -7.73
N ARG A 160 -16.08 -31.22 -7.43
CA ARG A 160 -15.64 -32.41 -8.15
C ARG A 160 -16.11 -32.41 -9.61
N VAL A 161 -17.33 -32.00 -9.86
CA VAL A 161 -17.87 -31.88 -11.24
C VAL A 161 -17.07 -30.82 -12.01
N MET A 162 -16.76 -29.68 -11.39
CA MET A 162 -15.92 -28.64 -12.01
C MET A 162 -14.53 -29.18 -12.35
N ASP A 163 -13.90 -29.90 -11.43
CA ASP A 163 -12.57 -30.49 -11.65
C ASP A 163 -12.52 -31.52 -12.76
N LEU A 164 -13.64 -32.20 -13.03
CA LEU A 164 -13.74 -33.23 -14.07
C LEU A 164 -14.11 -32.65 -15.44
N ILE A 165 -15.02 -31.66 -15.49
CA ILE A 165 -15.58 -31.16 -16.74
C ILE A 165 -14.89 -29.88 -17.21
N ALA A 166 -14.55 -28.98 -16.28
CA ALA A 166 -13.94 -27.68 -16.54
C ALA A 166 -12.77 -27.40 -15.59
N PRO A 167 -11.69 -28.20 -15.65
CA PRO A 167 -10.57 -28.02 -14.75
C PRO A 167 -9.95 -26.62 -14.92
N LEU A 168 -9.64 -25.98 -13.80
CA LEU A 168 -9.02 -24.66 -13.76
C LEU A 168 -7.52 -24.80 -13.48
N GLY A 169 -6.72 -23.98 -14.11
CA GLY A 169 -5.29 -23.89 -13.85
C GLY A 169 -4.90 -22.57 -13.19
N LYS A 170 -3.79 -22.55 -12.46
CA LYS A 170 -3.25 -21.33 -11.87
C LYS A 170 -2.94 -20.29 -12.93
N GLY A 171 -3.44 -19.06 -12.75
CA GLY A 171 -3.31 -17.98 -13.72
C GLY A 171 -4.31 -18.04 -14.90
N GLN A 172 -5.17 -19.04 -14.96
CA GLN A 172 -6.19 -19.15 -16.02
C GLN A 172 -7.28 -18.09 -15.83
N ARG A 173 -7.69 -17.48 -16.95
CA ARG A 173 -8.85 -16.60 -17.00
C ARG A 173 -10.11 -17.44 -17.18
N ALA A 174 -11.05 -17.32 -16.26
CA ALA A 174 -12.32 -18.05 -16.27
C ALA A 174 -13.52 -17.10 -16.14
N LEU A 175 -14.67 -17.52 -16.63
CA LEU A 175 -15.95 -16.82 -16.50
C LEU A 175 -16.94 -17.75 -15.80
N ILE A 176 -17.53 -17.28 -14.71
CA ILE A 176 -18.62 -17.96 -14.01
C ILE A 176 -19.93 -17.28 -14.43
N VAL A 177 -20.83 -18.04 -15.03
CA VAL A 177 -22.15 -17.57 -15.43
C VAL A 177 -23.21 -18.26 -14.58
N ALA A 178 -23.94 -17.47 -13.78
CA ALA A 178 -24.98 -17.98 -12.90
C ALA A 178 -26.15 -17.00 -12.84
N PRO A 179 -27.38 -17.46 -12.55
CA PRO A 179 -28.51 -16.56 -12.27
C PRO A 179 -28.21 -15.68 -11.06
N PRO A 180 -28.82 -14.48 -10.95
CA PRO A 180 -28.66 -13.63 -9.80
C PRO A 180 -29.11 -14.34 -8.52
N ARG A 181 -28.30 -14.26 -7.46
CA ARG A 181 -28.59 -14.85 -6.12
C ARG A 181 -28.65 -16.39 -6.06
N THR A 182 -27.88 -17.07 -6.90
CA THR A 182 -27.64 -18.52 -6.75
C THR A 182 -26.58 -18.83 -5.71
#